data_a2094b9117417b80cb25175e555d8852
#
_entry.id   a2094b9117417b80cb25175e555d8852
#
_cell.length_a   1.000
_cell.length_b   1.000
_cell.length_c   1.000
_cell.angle_alpha   90.00
_cell.angle_beta   90.00
_cell.angle_gamma   90.00
#
_symmetry.space_group_name_H-M   'P 1'
#
loop_
_entity.id
_entity.type
_entity.pdbx_description
1 polymer ?
#
loop_
_entity_poly.entity_id
_entity_poly.type
_entity_poly.pdbx_seq_one_letter_code
_entity_poly.pdbx_strand_id
1 'polypeptide(L)'
;ERAASLSPSHRGELEITDLNRQYLEEGLLRVELMSRGMAWLDTGTCDSLHEASSYIRTLERRQGLKVGCPEEVAWRQGWIDDDQLAALAEPLRCSGYGDYLLRLLADGDGNGQP
;
A
#
# COMPACT_ATOMS: atom_id res chain seq x y z
N GLU A 1 -14.28 -19.04 -0.42
CA GLU A 1 -14.88 -20.25 -1.02
C GLU A 1 -14.70 -20.28 -2.55
N ARG A 2 -15.01 -19.20 -3.32
CA ARG A 2 -14.87 -19.18 -4.79
C ARG A 2 -13.44 -19.41 -5.28
N ALA A 3 -12.44 -18.80 -4.68
CA ALA A 3 -11.05 -19.03 -5.05
C ALA A 3 -10.61 -20.50 -4.92
N ALA A 4 -11.22 -21.25 -3.99
CA ALA A 4 -10.95 -22.68 -3.82
C ALA A 4 -11.58 -23.57 -4.90
N SER A 5 -12.52 -23.02 -5.70
CA SER A 5 -13.15 -23.73 -6.81
C SER A 5 -12.47 -23.50 -8.16
N LEU A 6 -11.46 -22.61 -8.19
CA LEU A 6 -10.71 -22.34 -9.42
C LEU A 6 -9.79 -23.50 -9.77
N SER A 7 -9.62 -23.73 -11.06
CA SER A 7 -8.62 -24.65 -11.60
C SER A 7 -7.37 -23.87 -12.01
N PRO A 8 -6.17 -24.42 -11.81
CA PRO A 8 -4.96 -23.77 -12.28
C PRO A 8 -4.97 -23.55 -13.80
N SER A 9 -4.43 -22.41 -14.22
CA SER A 9 -4.23 -22.07 -15.63
C SER A 9 -3.17 -22.97 -16.27
N HIS A 10 -2.92 -22.77 -17.56
CA HIS A 10 -1.81 -23.45 -18.27
C HIS A 10 -0.43 -23.15 -17.66
N ARG A 11 -0.31 -22.10 -16.84
CA ARG A 11 0.91 -21.76 -16.09
C ARG A 11 1.00 -22.45 -14.73
N GLY A 12 -0.04 -23.21 -14.35
CA GLY A 12 -0.13 -23.87 -13.06
C GLY A 12 -0.54 -22.96 -11.89
N GLU A 13 -1.03 -21.76 -12.19
CA GLU A 13 -1.41 -20.75 -11.21
C GLU A 13 -2.93 -20.52 -11.18
N LEU A 14 -3.45 -20.15 -10.02
CA LEU A 14 -4.83 -19.68 -9.88
C LEU A 14 -4.88 -18.21 -10.32
N GLU A 15 -5.63 -17.94 -11.38
CA GLU A 15 -5.70 -16.60 -11.98
C GLU A 15 -6.77 -15.75 -11.33
N ILE A 16 -6.40 -14.55 -10.89
CA ILE A 16 -7.36 -13.56 -10.35
C ILE A 16 -8.43 -13.18 -11.40
N THR A 17 -8.08 -13.22 -12.68
CA THR A 17 -9.00 -12.93 -13.79
C THR A 17 -10.17 -13.91 -13.83
N ASP A 18 -9.92 -15.19 -13.54
CA ASP A 18 -10.96 -16.21 -13.51
C ASP A 18 -11.89 -16.03 -12.31
N LEU A 19 -11.34 -15.60 -11.17
CA LEU A 19 -12.15 -15.21 -10.01
C LEU A 19 -13.03 -14.00 -10.34
N ASN A 20 -12.48 -12.98 -10.95
CA ASN A 20 -13.22 -11.78 -11.36
C ASN A 20 -14.33 -12.14 -12.36
N ARG A 21 -14.08 -13.08 -13.28
CA ARG A 21 -15.10 -13.57 -14.22
C ARG A 21 -16.29 -14.21 -13.51
N GLN A 22 -16.05 -15.05 -12.48
CA GLN A 22 -17.14 -15.62 -11.68
C GLN A 22 -18.00 -14.54 -11.02
N TYR A 23 -17.37 -13.52 -10.42
CA TYR A 23 -18.11 -12.39 -9.86
C TYR A 23 -18.87 -11.59 -10.90
N LEU A 24 -18.33 -11.44 -12.11
CA LEU A 24 -19.00 -10.75 -13.22
C LEU A 24 -20.25 -11.53 -13.67
N GLU A 25 -20.12 -12.84 -13.88
CA GLU A 25 -21.21 -13.72 -14.31
C GLU A 25 -22.36 -13.78 -13.30
N GLU A 26 -22.04 -13.66 -12.02
CA GLU A 26 -23.02 -13.57 -10.93
C GLU A 26 -23.61 -12.16 -10.73
N GLY A 27 -23.13 -11.15 -11.45
CA GLY A 27 -23.56 -9.75 -11.29
C GLY A 27 -23.09 -9.11 -9.99
N LEU A 28 -22.07 -9.66 -9.35
CA LEU A 28 -21.52 -9.21 -8.08
C LEU A 28 -20.21 -8.41 -8.21
N LEU A 29 -19.64 -8.34 -9.41
CA LEU A 29 -18.41 -7.58 -9.65
C LEU A 29 -18.71 -6.08 -9.57
N ARG A 30 -17.93 -5.38 -8.75
CA ARG A 30 -17.89 -3.91 -8.74
C ARG A 30 -16.56 -3.47 -9.31
N VAL A 31 -16.58 -2.40 -10.10
CA VAL A 31 -15.40 -1.83 -10.74
C VAL A 31 -15.24 -0.39 -10.27
N GLU A 32 -14.07 -0.11 -9.70
CA GLU A 32 -13.65 1.24 -9.35
C GLU A 32 -12.63 1.73 -10.36
N LEU A 33 -12.85 2.92 -10.90
CA LEU A 33 -11.94 3.53 -11.86
C LEU A 33 -10.83 4.27 -11.10
N MET A 34 -9.59 3.95 -11.41
CA MET A 34 -8.44 4.68 -10.89
C MET A 34 -8.49 6.13 -11.39
N SER A 35 -8.40 7.08 -10.47
CA SER A 35 -8.37 8.49 -10.81
C SER A 35 -7.02 8.91 -11.39
N ARG A 36 -7.00 10.11 -12.00
CA ARG A 36 -5.76 10.68 -12.54
C ARG A 36 -4.71 10.83 -11.43
N GLY A 37 -3.50 10.38 -11.70
CA GLY A 37 -2.38 10.39 -10.75
C GLY A 37 -2.19 9.07 -9.99
N MET A 38 -3.14 8.16 -10.03
CA MET A 38 -2.92 6.79 -9.54
C MET A 38 -2.15 5.98 -10.58
N ALA A 39 -1.27 5.10 -10.11
CA ALA A 39 -0.51 4.20 -10.95
C ALA A 39 -0.67 2.76 -10.47
N TRP A 40 -0.90 1.86 -11.39
CA TRP A 40 -0.78 0.42 -11.16
C TRP A 40 0.63 -0.01 -11.55
N LEU A 41 1.34 -0.61 -10.62
CA LEU A 41 2.71 -1.06 -10.84
C LEU A 41 2.77 -2.58 -10.61
N ASP A 42 3.13 -3.30 -11.65
CA ASP A 42 3.39 -4.73 -11.54
C ASP A 42 4.80 -4.97 -11.00
N THR A 43 4.98 -6.04 -10.23
CA THR A 43 6.26 -6.38 -9.60
C THR A 43 6.65 -7.85 -9.81
N GLY A 44 6.05 -8.49 -10.81
CA GLY A 44 6.24 -9.91 -11.10
C GLY A 44 7.60 -10.29 -11.75
N THR A 45 8.37 -9.30 -12.23
CA THR A 45 9.69 -9.50 -12.80
C THR A 45 10.72 -8.60 -12.11
N CYS A 46 12.02 -8.92 -12.25
CA CYS A 46 13.09 -8.05 -11.73
C CYS A 46 13.01 -6.63 -12.30
N ASP A 47 12.71 -6.50 -13.60
CA ASP A 47 12.64 -5.22 -14.27
C ASP A 47 11.43 -4.40 -13.77
N SER A 48 10.25 -5.01 -13.72
CA SER A 48 9.04 -4.33 -13.22
C SER A 48 9.16 -3.95 -11.74
N LEU A 49 9.79 -4.77 -10.92
CA LEU A 49 10.09 -4.44 -9.52
C LEU A 49 11.04 -3.25 -9.42
N HIS A 50 12.07 -3.18 -10.29
CA HIS A 50 13.00 -2.06 -10.31
C HIS A 50 12.30 -0.75 -10.75
N GLU A 51 11.46 -0.81 -11.77
CA GLU A 51 10.67 0.34 -12.23
C GLU A 51 9.72 0.83 -11.13
N ALA A 52 8.98 -0.06 -10.49
CA ALA A 52 8.09 0.27 -9.38
C ALA A 52 8.86 0.93 -8.22
N SER A 53 10.00 0.34 -7.83
CA SER A 53 10.84 0.87 -6.77
C SER A 53 11.38 2.27 -7.11
N SER A 54 11.79 2.49 -8.36
CA SER A 54 12.29 3.80 -8.83
C SER A 54 11.19 4.86 -8.83
N TYR A 55 9.98 4.49 -9.25
CA TYR A 55 8.81 5.35 -9.23
C TYR A 55 8.45 5.78 -7.80
N ILE A 56 8.27 4.82 -6.90
CA ILE A 56 7.94 5.08 -5.49
C ILE A 56 9.02 5.94 -4.83
N ARG A 57 10.30 5.58 -5.01
CA ARG A 57 11.43 6.37 -4.48
C ARG A 57 11.38 7.82 -4.96
N THR A 58 11.04 8.06 -6.22
CA THR A 58 10.95 9.41 -6.77
C THR A 58 9.81 10.19 -6.12
N LEU A 59 8.63 9.60 -5.97
CA LEU A 59 7.49 10.21 -5.28
C LEU A 59 7.83 10.57 -3.84
N GLU A 60 8.33 9.62 -3.06
CA GLU A 60 8.71 9.83 -1.66
C GLU A 60 9.72 10.96 -1.49
N ARG A 61 10.74 11.00 -2.35
CA ARG A 61 11.77 12.07 -2.30
C ARG A 61 11.24 13.45 -2.66
N ARG A 62 10.24 13.52 -3.54
CA ARG A 62 9.66 14.79 -3.98
C ARG A 62 8.58 15.30 -3.03
N GLN A 63 7.81 14.42 -2.46
CA GLN A 63 6.72 14.77 -1.54
C GLN A 63 7.15 14.83 -0.08
N GLY A 64 8.23 14.15 0.29
CA GLY A 64 8.64 14.01 1.69
C GLY A 64 7.77 13.01 2.49
N LEU A 65 6.83 12.37 1.84
CA LEU A 65 5.88 11.41 2.44
C LEU A 65 6.26 9.98 2.04
N LYS A 66 5.88 9.02 2.87
CA LYS A 66 6.06 7.60 2.58
C LYS A 66 4.84 7.02 1.87
N VAL A 67 5.08 6.17 0.88
CA VAL A 67 4.04 5.36 0.24
C VAL A 67 3.94 4.03 0.96
N GLY A 68 2.72 3.68 1.40
CA GLY A 68 2.48 2.42 2.09
C GLY A 68 3.07 2.37 3.50
N CYS A 69 2.89 3.44 4.28
CA CYS A 69 3.31 3.54 5.68
C CYS A 69 2.14 3.14 6.62
N PRO A 70 2.05 1.87 7.04
CA PRO A 70 0.93 1.40 7.86
C PRO A 70 0.86 2.05 9.23
N GLU A 71 1.99 2.41 9.83
CA GLU A 71 2.06 3.10 11.12
C GLU A 71 1.46 4.51 11.03
N GLU A 72 1.77 5.26 9.97
CA GLU A 72 1.16 6.57 9.73
C GLU A 72 -0.35 6.45 9.54
N VAL A 73 -0.80 5.47 8.75
CA VAL A 73 -2.25 5.23 8.55
C VAL A 73 -2.92 4.91 9.87
N ALA A 74 -2.36 4.01 10.68
CA ALA A 74 -2.91 3.62 11.97
C ALA A 74 -3.00 4.82 12.93
N TRP A 75 -1.98 5.66 12.94
CA TRP A 75 -1.94 6.86 13.77
C TRP A 75 -2.95 7.90 13.30
N ARG A 76 -3.01 8.21 12.00
CA ARG A 76 -4.00 9.17 11.45
C ARG A 76 -5.45 8.72 11.65
N GLN A 77 -5.69 7.40 11.69
CA GLN A 77 -7.01 6.82 11.97
C GLN A 77 -7.32 6.73 13.48
N GLY A 78 -6.39 7.11 14.35
CA GLY A 78 -6.56 7.03 15.81
C GLY A 78 -6.56 5.60 16.36
N TRP A 79 -6.03 4.63 15.60
CA TRP A 79 -5.91 3.25 16.07
C TRP A 79 -4.72 3.07 17.01
N ILE A 80 -3.72 3.93 16.88
CA ILE A 80 -2.58 4.06 17.79
C ILE A 80 -2.41 5.54 18.17
N ASP A 81 -1.88 5.78 19.37
CA ASP A 81 -1.57 7.11 19.88
C ASP A 81 -0.10 7.52 19.58
N ASP A 82 0.27 8.73 20.01
CA ASP A 82 1.59 9.30 19.78
C ASP A 82 2.71 8.47 20.45
N ASP A 83 2.47 7.98 21.67
CA ASP A 83 3.43 7.17 22.39
C ASP A 83 3.67 5.82 21.71
N GLN A 84 2.61 5.23 21.19
CA GLN A 84 2.67 3.98 20.42
C GLN A 84 3.39 4.20 19.09
N LEU A 85 3.13 5.29 18.38
CA LEU A 85 3.85 5.61 17.15
C LEU A 85 5.34 5.84 17.42
N ALA A 86 5.68 6.57 18.48
CA ALA A 86 7.07 6.78 18.89
C ALA A 86 7.78 5.45 19.22
N ALA A 87 7.10 4.55 19.94
CA ALA A 87 7.64 3.23 20.27
C ALA A 87 7.89 2.37 19.02
N LEU A 88 7.01 2.42 18.02
CA LEU A 88 7.18 1.74 16.74
C LEU A 88 8.31 2.34 15.89
N ALA A 89 8.53 3.65 15.99
CA ALA A 89 9.57 4.35 15.24
C ALA A 89 10.99 4.00 15.72
N GLU A 90 11.19 3.77 17.03
CA GLU A 90 12.51 3.64 17.65
C GLU A 90 13.38 2.54 17.05
N PRO A 91 12.92 1.28 16.86
CA PRO A 91 13.72 0.23 16.23
C PRO A 91 14.03 0.47 14.76
N LEU A 92 13.30 1.39 14.09
CA LEU A 92 13.38 1.66 12.66
C LEU A 92 14.23 2.89 12.30
N ARG A 93 14.81 3.58 13.29
CA ARG A 93 15.60 4.81 13.09
C ARG A 93 16.80 4.61 12.18
N CYS A 94 17.46 3.46 12.27
CA CYS A 94 18.65 3.15 11.45
C CYS A 94 18.37 3.13 9.95
N SER A 95 17.12 2.91 9.53
CA SER A 95 16.72 2.90 8.12
C SER A 95 16.25 4.28 7.61
N GLY A 96 16.14 5.28 8.48
CA GLY A 96 15.50 6.57 8.19
C GLY A 96 13.96 6.51 8.15
N TYR A 97 13.37 5.33 8.24
CA TYR A 97 11.91 5.16 8.32
C TYR A 97 11.39 5.61 9.69
N GLY A 98 12.06 5.21 10.76
CA GLY A 98 11.72 5.68 12.11
C GLY A 98 11.85 7.20 12.26
N ASP A 99 12.88 7.81 11.66
CA ASP A 99 13.01 9.28 11.66
C ASP A 99 11.85 9.97 10.92
N TYR A 100 11.31 9.33 9.88
CA TYR A 100 10.10 9.81 9.22
C TYR A 100 8.90 9.80 10.16
N LEU A 101 8.66 8.69 10.88
CA LEU A 101 7.55 8.56 11.84
C LEU A 101 7.66 9.60 12.98
N LEU A 102 8.87 9.82 13.50
CA LEU A 102 9.10 10.84 14.53
C LEU A 102 8.87 12.27 14.04
N ARG A 103 9.15 12.54 12.76
CA ARG A 103 8.83 13.85 12.15
C ARG A 103 7.32 14.08 12.08
N LEU A 104 6.51 13.06 11.76
CA LEU A 104 5.06 13.21 11.76
C LEU A 104 4.54 13.68 13.11
N LEU A 105 5.09 13.16 14.21
CA LEU A 105 4.75 13.61 15.56
C LEU A 105 5.19 15.06 15.82
N ALA A 106 6.39 15.43 15.36
CA ALA A 106 6.93 16.77 15.55
C ALA A 106 6.16 17.83 14.75
N ASP A 107 5.71 17.50 13.55
CA ASP A 107 4.99 18.39 12.65
C ASP A 107 3.50 18.56 13.04
N GLY A 108 3.01 17.77 13.99
CA GLY A 108 1.65 17.90 14.55
C GLY A 108 0.54 17.48 13.61
N ASP A 109 0.84 16.79 12.51
CA ASP A 109 -0.11 16.42 11.46
C ASP A 109 -1.11 15.31 11.85
N GLY A 110 -1.22 14.98 13.15
CA GLY A 110 -2.17 13.97 13.64
C GLY A 110 -3.64 14.42 13.71
N ASN A 111 -3.93 15.72 13.62
CA ASN A 111 -5.27 16.23 13.84
C ASN A 111 -5.75 17.30 12.84
N GLY A 112 -5.14 17.35 11.66
CA GLY A 112 -5.61 18.19 10.56
C GLY A 112 -6.63 17.44 9.71
N GLN A 113 -7.90 17.45 10.11
CA GLN A 113 -8.99 17.17 9.18
C GLN A 113 -9.03 18.24 8.08
N PRO A 114 -9.30 17.86 6.80
CA PRO A 114 -9.70 18.80 5.79
C PRO A 114 -11.09 19.38 6.06
#